data_95da275689fe17a722d09b8e42cb0031
#
_entry.id   95da275689fe17a722d09b8e42cb0031
#
_cell.length_a   1.000
_cell.length_b   1.000
_cell.length_c   1.000
_cell.angle_alpha   90.00
_cell.angle_beta   90.00
_cell.angle_gamma   90.00
#
_symmetry.space_group_name_H-M   'P 1'
#
loop_
_entity.id
_entity.type
_entity.pdbx_description
1 polymer ?
#
loop_
_entity_poly.entity_id
_entity_poly.type
_entity_poly.pdbx_seq_one_letter_code
_entity_poly.pdbx_strand_id
1 'polypeptide(L)'
;MPEHRQVIIIGSGPAGLTAAIYSARANLSPLVIEGEPSSTSDQPGGQLMLTTDVENYPGFPEGIMGPDLMQNFRSQAERFGATFLTEKVTRVDFSHSPFRMWIGDPNVEEASYSADAVIVSTGARSVMLDLPNEFELVGHGVSTCATC
;
A
#
# COMPACT_ATOMS: atom_id res chain seq x y z
N MET A 1 22.71 -11.29 5.61
CA MET A 1 22.21 -10.32 6.61
C MET A 1 21.10 -9.50 5.95
N PRO A 2 19.96 -9.25 6.62
CA PRO A 2 18.86 -8.46 6.06
C PRO A 2 19.32 -7.05 5.69
N GLU A 3 18.76 -6.51 4.61
CA GLU A 3 18.99 -5.11 4.25
C GLU A 3 18.34 -4.21 5.31
N HIS A 4 19.14 -3.32 5.91
CA HIS A 4 18.66 -2.44 6.99
C HIS A 4 18.12 -1.11 6.44
N ARG A 5 16.97 -0.67 6.95
CA ARG A 5 16.33 0.62 6.66
C ARG A 5 15.95 1.35 7.94
N GLN A 6 16.02 2.67 7.96
CA GLN A 6 15.51 3.45 9.10
C GLN A 6 13.99 3.30 9.22
N VAL A 7 13.28 3.43 8.09
CA VAL A 7 11.82 3.31 8.04
C VAL A 7 11.40 2.42 6.88
N ILE A 8 10.57 1.44 7.16
CA ILE A 8 9.85 0.68 6.14
C ILE A 8 8.35 0.94 6.29
N ILE A 9 7.68 1.18 5.16
CA ILE A 9 6.24 1.39 5.07
C ILE A 9 5.65 0.22 4.30
N ILE A 10 4.72 -0.51 4.91
CA ILE A 10 4.05 -1.65 4.29
C ILE A 10 2.70 -1.19 3.75
N GLY A 11 2.59 -1.13 2.44
CA GLY A 11 1.41 -0.69 1.70
C GLY A 11 1.57 0.71 1.10
N SER A 12 1.15 0.85 -0.17
CA SER A 12 1.24 2.08 -0.96
C SER A 12 -0.11 2.73 -1.27
N GLY A 13 -1.12 2.48 -0.44
CA GLY A 13 -2.36 3.24 -0.46
C GLY A 13 -2.14 4.70 -0.01
N PRO A 14 -3.20 5.53 0.02
CA PRO A 14 -3.10 6.96 0.39
C PRO A 14 -2.39 7.17 1.73
N ALA A 15 -2.64 6.32 2.71
CA ALA A 15 -2.00 6.40 4.03
C ALA A 15 -0.49 6.17 3.96
N GLY A 16 -0.07 5.11 3.27
CA GLY A 16 1.35 4.75 3.12
C GLY A 16 2.12 5.80 2.32
N LEU A 17 1.57 6.28 1.21
CA LEU A 17 2.21 7.31 0.39
C LEU A 17 2.30 8.65 1.12
N THR A 18 1.27 9.02 1.91
CA THR A 18 1.35 10.21 2.77
C THR A 18 2.44 10.06 3.81
N ALA A 19 2.55 8.91 4.47
CA ALA A 19 3.62 8.63 5.41
C ALA A 19 5.01 8.66 4.74
N ALA A 20 5.13 8.13 3.52
CA ALA A 20 6.35 8.14 2.73
C ALA A 20 6.83 9.58 2.41
N ILE A 21 5.90 10.47 2.02
CA ILE A 21 6.22 11.89 1.76
C ILE A 21 6.84 12.52 3.01
N TYR A 22 6.21 12.37 4.18
CA TYR A 22 6.69 13.01 5.40
C TYR A 22 7.96 12.37 5.94
N SER A 23 8.10 11.05 5.89
CA SER A 23 9.32 10.35 6.29
C SER A 23 10.50 10.73 5.39
N ALA A 24 10.28 10.83 4.08
CA ALA A 24 11.31 11.25 3.13
C ALA A 24 11.73 12.71 3.36
N ARG A 25 10.78 13.62 3.62
CA ARG A 25 11.07 15.02 3.98
C ARG A 25 11.85 15.14 5.28
N ALA A 26 11.71 14.20 6.20
CA ALA A 26 12.50 14.11 7.42
C ALA A 26 13.89 13.46 7.20
N ASN A 27 14.28 13.18 5.95
CA ASN A 27 15.54 12.53 5.57
C ASN A 27 15.70 11.10 6.13
N LEU A 28 14.59 10.37 6.32
CA LEU A 28 14.61 8.99 6.82
C LEU A 28 14.72 7.95 5.70
N SER A 29 14.78 8.36 4.44
CA SER A 29 14.94 7.50 3.26
C SER A 29 14.02 6.26 3.28
N PRO A 30 12.70 6.43 3.40
CA PRO A 30 11.78 5.32 3.60
C PRO A 30 11.77 4.38 2.40
N LEU A 31 11.67 3.07 2.68
CA LEU A 31 11.32 2.05 1.71
C LEU A 31 9.83 1.76 1.82
N VAL A 32 9.09 1.91 0.73
CA VAL A 32 7.67 1.52 0.63
C VAL A 32 7.60 0.16 -0.04
N ILE A 33 7.06 -0.84 0.66
CA ILE A 33 6.78 -2.16 0.10
C ILE A 33 5.31 -2.18 -0.30
N GLU A 34 5.06 -2.17 -1.62
CA GLU A 34 3.77 -1.82 -2.19
C GLU A 34 2.74 -2.95 -2.23
N GLY A 35 3.19 -4.19 -2.15
CA GLY A 35 2.39 -5.36 -2.49
C GLY A 35 2.65 -5.83 -3.92
N GLU A 36 1.99 -6.91 -4.32
CA GLU A 36 2.07 -7.45 -5.67
C GLU A 36 0.85 -7.01 -6.49
N PRO A 37 0.99 -6.82 -7.81
CA PRO A 37 -0.13 -6.63 -8.71
C PRO A 37 -0.94 -7.93 -8.82
N SER A 38 -1.63 -8.30 -7.78
CA SER A 38 -2.51 -9.44 -7.79
C SER A 38 -3.97 -9.01 -7.93
N SER A 39 -4.75 -9.88 -8.42
CA SER A 39 -5.97 -9.69 -9.16
C SER A 39 -7.10 -8.87 -8.50
N THR A 40 -7.12 -8.50 -7.23
CA THR A 40 -8.31 -7.79 -6.69
C THR A 40 -8.14 -6.97 -5.42
N SER A 41 -7.13 -7.17 -4.58
CA SER A 41 -7.12 -6.46 -3.29
C SER A 41 -5.74 -6.03 -2.79
N ASP A 42 -4.68 -6.59 -3.32
CA ASP A 42 -3.32 -6.39 -2.84
C ASP A 42 -2.47 -5.58 -3.83
N GLN A 43 -3.09 -4.94 -4.82
CA GLN A 43 -2.37 -4.16 -5.82
C GLN A 43 -1.77 -2.88 -5.23
N PRO A 44 -0.60 -2.46 -5.72
CA PRO A 44 -0.02 -1.17 -5.39
C PRO A 44 -1.03 -0.03 -5.59
N GLY A 45 -1.12 0.89 -4.61
CA GLY A 45 -2.08 2.01 -4.63
C GLY A 45 -3.39 1.75 -3.89
N GLY A 46 -3.72 0.48 -3.60
CA GLY A 46 -4.89 0.10 -2.81
C GLY A 46 -6.23 0.37 -3.50
N GLN A 47 -7.28 0.59 -2.70
CA GLN A 47 -8.67 0.68 -3.19
C GLN A 47 -8.92 1.79 -4.21
N LEU A 48 -8.18 2.89 -4.17
CA LEU A 48 -8.34 3.98 -5.14
C LEU A 48 -7.91 3.62 -6.56
N MET A 49 -7.12 2.55 -6.72
CA MET A 49 -6.79 2.03 -8.05
C MET A 49 -7.98 1.35 -8.74
N LEU A 50 -9.01 1.00 -7.99
CA LEU A 50 -10.22 0.31 -8.46
C LEU A 50 -11.41 1.24 -8.67
N THR A 51 -11.28 2.53 -8.32
CA THR A 51 -12.38 3.48 -8.44
C THR A 51 -12.18 4.40 -9.65
N THR A 52 -13.28 5.00 -10.09
CA THR A 52 -13.30 6.02 -11.12
C THR A 52 -13.02 7.39 -10.49
N ASP A 53 -14.00 8.28 -10.51
CA ASP A 53 -13.84 9.64 -10.00
C ASP A 53 -13.77 9.67 -8.47
N VAL A 54 -12.79 10.38 -7.96
CA VAL A 54 -12.64 10.75 -6.55
C VAL A 54 -13.00 12.21 -6.40
N GLU A 55 -14.21 12.46 -5.93
CA GLU A 55 -14.77 13.84 -5.81
C GLU A 55 -14.56 14.44 -4.42
N ASN A 56 -14.16 13.63 -3.45
CA ASN A 56 -14.10 13.98 -2.02
C ASN A 56 -12.67 14.14 -1.50
N TYR A 57 -11.66 14.23 -2.37
CA TYR A 57 -10.30 14.52 -1.97
C TYR A 57 -10.01 16.03 -2.15
N PRO A 58 -9.70 16.77 -1.07
CA PRO A 58 -9.47 18.21 -1.15
C PRO A 58 -8.32 18.57 -2.11
N GLY A 59 -8.49 19.60 -2.90
CA GLY A 59 -7.52 20.10 -3.88
C GLY A 59 -7.88 19.76 -5.32
N PHE A 60 -8.90 18.96 -5.54
CA PHE A 60 -9.42 18.60 -6.88
C PHE A 60 -10.92 18.94 -6.98
N PRO A 61 -11.27 20.22 -7.20
CA PRO A 61 -12.68 20.65 -7.16
C PRO A 61 -13.56 20.03 -8.24
N GLU A 62 -12.96 19.57 -9.35
CA GLU A 62 -13.63 18.86 -10.44
C GLU A 62 -13.52 17.33 -10.31
N GLY A 63 -12.97 16.83 -9.17
CA GLY A 63 -12.65 15.43 -9.02
C GLY A 63 -11.34 15.04 -9.72
N ILE A 64 -10.93 13.81 -9.52
CA ILE A 64 -9.76 13.19 -10.17
C ILE A 64 -9.96 11.68 -10.25
N MET A 65 -9.53 11.05 -11.31
CA MET A 65 -9.50 9.57 -11.39
C MET A 65 -8.66 8.98 -10.27
N GLY A 66 -9.16 7.93 -9.64
CA GLY A 66 -8.45 7.28 -8.52
C GLY A 66 -7.02 6.87 -8.86
N PRO A 67 -6.76 6.18 -9.98
CA PRO A 67 -5.41 5.85 -10.43
C PRO A 67 -4.50 7.07 -10.62
N ASP A 68 -5.02 8.16 -11.17
CA ASP A 68 -4.25 9.40 -11.38
C ASP A 68 -3.89 10.07 -10.06
N LEU A 69 -4.81 10.06 -9.09
CA LEU A 69 -4.56 10.56 -7.74
C LEU A 69 -3.42 9.75 -7.07
N MET A 70 -3.47 8.42 -7.19
CA MET A 70 -2.44 7.56 -6.61
C MET A 70 -1.09 7.73 -7.29
N GLN A 71 -1.07 7.92 -8.62
CA GLN A 71 0.14 8.25 -9.35
C GLN A 71 0.75 9.59 -8.89
N ASN A 72 -0.09 10.60 -8.65
CA ASN A 72 0.36 11.88 -8.11
C ASN A 72 1.00 11.72 -6.72
N PHE A 73 0.40 10.94 -5.83
CA PHE A 73 0.94 10.66 -4.49
C PHE A 73 2.30 9.96 -4.58
N ARG A 74 2.38 8.92 -5.43
CA ARG A 74 3.63 8.17 -5.65
C ARG A 74 4.73 9.08 -6.17
N SER A 75 4.46 9.84 -7.22
CA SER A 75 5.44 10.77 -7.82
C SER A 75 5.90 11.83 -6.82
N GLN A 76 5.00 12.28 -5.95
CA GLN A 76 5.35 13.23 -4.88
C GLN A 76 6.28 12.59 -3.83
N ALA A 77 6.01 11.35 -3.43
CA ALA A 77 6.88 10.61 -2.50
C ALA A 77 8.27 10.34 -3.09
N GLU A 78 8.34 9.92 -4.35
CA GLU A 78 9.60 9.72 -5.10
C GLU A 78 10.41 11.00 -5.20
N ARG A 79 9.76 12.12 -5.47
CA ARG A 79 10.43 13.43 -5.54
C ARG A 79 11.15 13.80 -4.23
N PHE A 80 10.65 13.35 -3.08
CA PHE A 80 11.28 13.56 -1.79
C PHE A 80 12.29 12.48 -1.39
N GLY A 81 12.46 11.43 -2.21
CA GLY A 81 13.46 10.38 -1.99
C GLY A 81 12.94 9.09 -1.37
N ALA A 82 11.63 8.86 -1.34
CA ALA A 82 11.09 7.54 -1.02
C ALA A 82 11.46 6.53 -2.11
N THR A 83 11.82 5.32 -1.72
CA THR A 83 12.09 4.20 -2.63
C THR A 83 10.96 3.17 -2.55
N PHE A 84 10.77 2.39 -3.62
CA PHE A 84 9.64 1.50 -3.75
C PHE A 84 10.08 0.09 -4.11
N LEU A 85 9.40 -0.90 -3.53
CA LEU A 85 9.56 -2.31 -3.85
C LEU A 85 8.18 -2.91 -4.12
N THR A 86 7.97 -3.37 -5.36
CA THR A 86 6.71 -3.96 -5.80
C THR A 86 6.70 -5.46 -5.53
N GLU A 87 6.72 -5.80 -4.25
CA GLU A 87 6.67 -7.16 -3.74
C GLU A 87 5.80 -7.20 -2.47
N LYS A 88 5.46 -8.39 -2.03
CA LYS A 88 4.60 -8.60 -0.86
C LYS A 88 5.40 -8.98 0.38
N VAL A 89 5.12 -8.30 1.50
CA VAL A 89 5.58 -8.76 2.82
C VAL A 89 4.75 -9.98 3.21
N THR A 90 5.42 -11.11 3.41
CA THR A 90 4.79 -12.39 3.73
C THR A 90 4.84 -12.76 5.20
N ARG A 91 5.83 -12.22 5.93
CA ARG A 91 6.00 -12.41 7.37
C ARG A 91 6.65 -11.17 8.00
N VAL A 92 6.29 -10.89 9.23
CA VAL A 92 6.90 -9.84 10.07
C VAL A 92 7.25 -10.40 11.44
N ASP A 93 8.29 -9.85 12.04
CA ASP A 93 8.63 -10.07 13.44
C ASP A 93 8.90 -8.71 14.10
N PHE A 94 8.00 -8.32 14.98
CA PHE A 94 8.03 -7.07 15.73
C PHE A 94 8.37 -7.28 17.21
N SER A 95 8.80 -8.47 17.60
CA SER A 95 9.10 -8.81 18.99
C SER A 95 10.36 -8.12 19.53
N HIS A 96 11.29 -7.79 18.63
CA HIS A 96 12.58 -7.16 18.97
C HIS A 96 12.96 -6.10 17.95
N SER A 97 13.74 -5.10 18.37
CA SER A 97 14.36 -4.13 17.48
C SER A 97 15.77 -4.59 17.08
N PRO A 98 16.18 -4.42 15.82
CA PRO A 98 15.39 -3.91 14.69
C PRO A 98 14.30 -4.91 14.28
N PHE A 99 13.17 -4.38 13.83
CA PHE A 99 12.04 -5.16 13.31
C PHE A 99 12.44 -5.91 12.03
N ARG A 100 11.88 -7.08 11.79
CA ARG A 100 12.25 -7.93 10.64
C ARG A 100 11.07 -8.20 9.74
N MET A 101 11.35 -8.25 8.42
CA MET A 101 10.35 -8.50 7.39
C MET A 101 10.88 -9.49 6.36
N TRP A 102 10.00 -10.36 5.88
CA TRP A 102 10.27 -11.34 4.84
C TRP A 102 9.46 -11.03 3.59
N ILE A 103 10.14 -11.14 2.45
CA ILE A 103 9.55 -11.05 1.12
C ILE A 103 9.64 -12.44 0.49
N GLY A 104 8.61 -12.85 -0.25
CA GLY A 104 8.57 -14.16 -0.89
C GLY A 104 8.27 -15.29 0.09
N ASP A 105 9.15 -16.31 0.20
CA ASP A 105 8.90 -17.46 1.06
C ASP A 105 8.99 -17.08 2.56
N PRO A 106 7.88 -17.16 3.31
CA PRO A 106 7.88 -16.82 4.73
C PRO A 106 8.63 -17.83 5.64
N ASN A 107 9.00 -19.00 5.10
CA ASN A 107 9.62 -20.08 5.88
C ASN A 107 11.15 -20.00 5.90
N VAL A 108 11.75 -19.14 5.10
CA VAL A 108 13.18 -18.92 5.17
C VAL A 108 13.60 -18.34 6.53
N GLU A 109 14.75 -18.77 7.04
CA GLU A 109 15.23 -18.33 8.35
C GLU A 109 15.63 -16.85 8.33
N GLU A 110 16.35 -16.44 7.29
CA GLU A 110 16.88 -15.08 7.19
C GLU A 110 15.83 -14.10 6.65
N ALA A 111 15.62 -13.01 7.39
CA ALA A 111 14.74 -11.92 6.94
C ALA A 111 15.33 -11.19 5.72
N SER A 112 14.46 -10.72 4.83
CA SER A 112 14.86 -9.92 3.67
C SER A 112 15.30 -8.52 4.09
N TYR A 113 14.53 -7.93 5.01
CA TYR A 113 14.74 -6.57 5.51
C TYR A 113 14.72 -6.51 7.04
N SER A 114 15.39 -5.47 7.57
CA SER A 114 15.23 -5.03 8.95
C SER A 114 15.00 -3.51 9.00
N ALA A 115 14.28 -3.03 10.02
CA ALA A 115 14.00 -1.61 10.17
C ALA A 115 14.00 -1.15 11.62
N ASP A 116 14.38 0.10 11.85
CA ASP A 116 14.26 0.75 13.16
C ASP A 116 12.80 1.07 13.47
N ALA A 117 12.03 1.46 12.46
CA ALA A 117 10.60 1.74 12.56
C ALA A 117 9.82 1.16 11.36
N VAL A 118 8.60 0.71 11.62
CA VAL A 118 7.70 0.19 10.58
C VAL A 118 6.36 0.89 10.68
N ILE A 119 5.86 1.34 9.52
CA ILE A 119 4.51 1.88 9.39
C ILE A 119 3.68 0.84 8.63
N VAL A 120 2.64 0.33 9.29
CA VAL A 120 1.71 -0.63 8.69
C VAL A 120 0.51 0.12 8.12
N SER A 121 0.39 0.14 6.80
CA SER A 121 -0.66 0.84 6.04
C SER A 121 -1.27 -0.07 4.96
N THR A 122 -1.51 -1.32 5.33
CA THR A 122 -1.97 -2.39 4.43
C THR A 122 -3.43 -2.23 3.99
N GLY A 123 -4.13 -1.23 4.52
CA GLY A 123 -5.50 -0.93 4.13
C GLY A 123 -6.53 -1.98 4.57
N ALA A 124 -7.61 -2.06 3.82
CA ALA A 124 -8.69 -3.01 4.03
C ALA A 124 -9.17 -3.58 2.70
N ARG A 125 -9.79 -4.75 2.76
CA ARG A 125 -10.48 -5.36 1.62
C ARG A 125 -11.96 -5.53 1.95
N SER A 126 -12.78 -5.58 0.91
CA SER A 126 -14.19 -5.90 1.05
C SER A 126 -14.37 -7.33 1.53
N VAL A 127 -15.26 -7.51 2.50
CA VAL A 127 -15.72 -8.84 2.92
C VAL A 127 -16.96 -9.17 2.10
N MET A 128 -16.83 -10.16 1.24
CA MET A 128 -17.92 -10.61 0.38
C MET A 128 -18.86 -11.55 1.14
N LEU A 129 -20.06 -11.72 0.62
CA LEU A 129 -21.09 -12.61 1.22
C LEU A 129 -20.96 -14.06 0.77
N ASP A 130 -20.04 -14.34 -0.14
CA ASP A 130 -19.81 -15.65 -0.79
C ASP A 130 -21.06 -16.20 -1.51
N LEU A 131 -21.84 -15.30 -2.12
CA LEU A 131 -23.00 -15.67 -2.92
C LEU A 131 -22.59 -16.11 -4.34
N PRO A 132 -23.37 -17.01 -4.98
CA PRO A 132 -23.12 -17.37 -6.37
C PRO A 132 -23.08 -16.14 -7.28
N ASN A 133 -22.07 -16.04 -8.16
CA ASN A 133 -21.84 -14.97 -9.12
C ASN A 133 -21.57 -13.57 -8.50
N GLU A 134 -21.36 -13.48 -7.20
CA GLU A 134 -21.14 -12.21 -6.52
C GLU A 134 -19.95 -11.45 -7.10
N PHE A 135 -18.81 -12.11 -7.31
CA PHE A 135 -17.62 -11.50 -7.89
C PHE A 135 -17.82 -11.03 -9.33
N GLU A 136 -18.57 -11.77 -10.13
CA GLU A 136 -18.86 -11.42 -11.52
C GLU A 136 -19.74 -10.18 -11.64
N LEU A 137 -20.55 -9.94 -10.61
CA LEU A 137 -21.48 -8.81 -10.56
C LEU A 137 -20.91 -7.57 -9.88
N VAL A 138 -19.68 -7.61 -9.34
CA VAL A 138 -19.02 -6.42 -8.77
C VAL A 138 -18.85 -5.36 -9.88
N GLY A 139 -19.41 -4.17 -9.64
CA GLY A 139 -19.49 -3.11 -10.66
C GLY A 139 -20.61 -3.27 -11.67
N HIS A 140 -21.38 -4.38 -11.62
CA HIS A 140 -22.50 -4.69 -12.51
C HIS A 140 -23.80 -4.99 -11.74
N GLY A 141 -23.98 -4.34 -10.59
CA GLY A 141 -25.16 -4.50 -9.73
C GLY A 141 -24.81 -4.88 -8.28
N VAL A 142 -23.62 -5.40 -8.04
CA VAL A 142 -23.07 -5.59 -6.69
C VAL A 142 -22.02 -4.51 -6.42
N SER A 143 -22.15 -3.81 -5.29
CA SER A 143 -21.18 -2.82 -4.84
C SER A 143 -20.81 -3.07 -3.39
N THR A 144 -19.54 -2.92 -3.06
CA THR A 144 -19.02 -2.96 -1.70
C THR A 144 -18.89 -1.57 -1.07
N CYS A 145 -19.29 -0.54 -1.82
CA CYS A 145 -19.29 0.85 -1.38
C CYS A 145 -20.72 1.41 -1.44
N ALA A 146 -21.19 1.94 -0.31
CA ALA A 146 -22.53 2.48 -0.21
C ALA A 146 -22.66 3.94 -0.77
N THR A 147 -21.52 4.63 -0.88
CA THR A 147 -21.47 6.07 -1.21
C THR A 147 -20.57 6.39 -2.40
N CYS A 148 -20.08 5.39 -3.08
CA CYS A 148 -19.24 5.58 -4.26
C CYS A 148 -20.07 5.86 -5.52
#